data_0be46c8f7d82c36851ab2144b9aa6608
#
_entry.id   0be46c8f7d82c36851ab2144b9aa6608
#
_cell.length_a   1.000
_cell.length_b   1.000
_cell.length_c   1.000
_cell.angle_alpha   90.00
_cell.angle_beta   90.00
_cell.angle_gamma   90.00
#
_symmetry.space_group_name_H-M   'P 1'
#
loop_
_entity.id
_entity.type
_entity.pdbx_description
1 polymer ?
#
loop_
_entity_poly.entity_id
_entity_poly.type
_entity_poly.pdbx_seq_one_letter_code
_entity_poly.pdbx_strand_id
1 'polypeptide(L)'
;TWLRSLMGRYEDFEVITRDTLTYTLNVLGLKPSAGIFDRIMDKYVHLDLYPDARDALAALKGYKLAILSNGSTGMLNALVKNTGLDKVLDATISIDSKKVFKPSPQTYTLIEEKLGVKPNEVL
;
A
#
# COMPACT_ATOMS: atom_id res chain seq x y z
N THR A 1 -12.09 -2.12 -0.56
CA THR A 1 -11.54 -0.84 -0.10
C THR A 1 -12.39 0.35 -0.53
N TRP A 2 -12.53 0.68 -1.83
CA TRP A 2 -13.24 1.88 -2.28
C TRP A 2 -14.74 1.86 -1.94
N LEU A 3 -15.41 0.69 -1.92
CA LEU A 3 -16.78 0.58 -1.43
C LEU A 3 -16.94 1.07 0.01
N ARG A 4 -15.97 0.76 0.89
CA ARG A 4 -15.98 1.27 2.27
C ARG A 4 -15.82 2.79 2.31
N SER A 5 -15.03 3.38 1.41
CA SER A 5 -14.95 4.85 1.27
C SER A 5 -16.28 5.47 0.86
N LEU A 6 -16.98 4.87 -0.13
CA LEU A 6 -18.30 5.34 -0.55
C LEU A 6 -19.35 5.23 0.57
N MET A 7 -19.22 4.24 1.43
CA MET A 7 -20.12 4.03 2.59
C MET A 7 -19.74 4.88 3.81
N GLY A 8 -18.65 5.68 3.75
CA GLY A 8 -18.13 6.42 4.90
C GLY A 8 -17.62 5.52 6.03
N ARG A 9 -17.24 4.28 5.73
CA ARG A 9 -16.79 3.25 6.69
C ARG A 9 -15.34 2.89 6.42
N TYR A 10 -14.44 3.82 6.69
CA TYR A 10 -13.02 3.54 6.59
C TYR A 10 -12.60 2.51 7.65
N GLU A 11 -11.82 1.55 7.20
CA GLU A 11 -11.06 0.61 8.04
C GLU A 11 -9.64 0.53 7.49
N ASP A 12 -8.68 0.25 8.35
CA ASP A 12 -7.30 0.03 7.97
C ASP A 12 -7.18 -1.09 6.91
N PHE A 13 -6.24 -0.93 5.97
CA PHE A 13 -6.07 -1.89 4.88
C PHE A 13 -5.69 -3.28 5.38
N GLU A 14 -4.93 -3.38 6.47
CA GLU A 14 -4.59 -4.67 7.07
C GLU A 14 -5.83 -5.36 7.64
N VAL A 15 -6.70 -4.62 8.33
CA VAL A 15 -7.97 -5.14 8.85
C VAL A 15 -8.84 -5.65 7.70
N ILE A 16 -8.99 -4.85 6.63
CA ILE A 16 -9.75 -5.26 5.44
C ILE A 16 -9.17 -6.52 4.80
N THR A 17 -7.85 -6.63 4.74
CA THR A 17 -7.18 -7.79 4.15
C THR A 17 -7.42 -9.05 4.99
N ARG A 18 -7.34 -8.95 6.31
CA ARG A 18 -7.68 -10.04 7.24
C ARG A 18 -9.15 -10.48 7.12
N ASP A 19 -10.07 -9.52 7.09
CA ASP A 19 -11.51 -9.78 6.92
C ASP A 19 -11.77 -10.49 5.57
N THR A 20 -11.14 -9.99 4.51
CA THR A 20 -11.31 -10.55 3.16
C THR A 20 -10.76 -11.98 3.08
N LEU A 21 -9.59 -12.23 3.67
CA LEU A 21 -9.02 -13.57 3.73
C LEU A 21 -9.94 -14.53 4.51
N THR A 22 -10.43 -14.09 5.67
CA THR A 22 -11.36 -14.86 6.48
C THR A 22 -12.64 -15.20 5.70
N TYR A 23 -13.23 -14.21 5.05
CA TYR A 23 -14.39 -14.39 4.21
C TYR A 23 -14.14 -15.39 3.08
N THR A 24 -13.03 -15.25 2.37
CA THR A 24 -12.67 -16.13 1.26
C THR A 24 -12.49 -17.58 1.71
N LEU A 25 -11.78 -17.79 2.80
CA LEU A 25 -11.59 -19.13 3.39
C LEU A 25 -12.94 -19.78 3.76
N ASN A 26 -13.83 -19.00 4.36
CA ASN A 26 -15.16 -19.49 4.73
C ASN A 26 -16.01 -19.86 3.51
N VAL A 27 -16.02 -19.00 2.46
CA VAL A 27 -16.77 -19.26 1.22
C VAL A 27 -16.26 -20.52 0.51
N LEU A 28 -14.96 -20.75 0.52
CA LEU A 28 -14.33 -21.91 -0.09
C LEU A 28 -14.38 -23.17 0.80
N GLY A 29 -14.90 -23.08 2.02
CA GLY A 29 -14.92 -24.20 2.98
C GLY A 29 -13.52 -24.63 3.44
N LEU A 30 -12.51 -23.74 3.30
CA LEU A 30 -11.14 -24.04 3.67
C LEU A 30 -10.89 -23.73 5.14
N LYS A 31 -10.27 -24.69 5.83
CA LYS A 31 -9.84 -24.55 7.23
C LYS A 31 -8.30 -24.66 7.27
N PRO A 32 -7.58 -23.54 7.16
CA PRO A 32 -6.13 -23.59 7.21
C PRO A 32 -5.65 -24.10 8.58
N SER A 33 -4.55 -24.83 8.59
CA SER A 33 -3.88 -25.22 9.84
C SER A 33 -3.38 -23.99 10.59
N ALA A 34 -3.12 -24.16 11.91
CA ALA A 34 -2.62 -23.07 12.75
C ALA A 34 -1.37 -22.40 12.13
N GLY A 35 -1.36 -21.07 12.10
CA GLY A 35 -0.27 -20.27 11.59
C GLY A 35 -0.27 -20.05 10.06
N ILE A 36 -1.04 -20.80 9.26
CA ILE A 36 -1.11 -20.54 7.80
C ILE A 36 -1.76 -19.19 7.51
N PHE A 37 -2.80 -18.83 8.24
CA PHE A 37 -3.47 -17.54 8.09
C PHE A 37 -2.45 -16.39 8.27
N ASP A 38 -1.69 -16.43 9.36
CA ASP A 38 -0.69 -15.39 9.64
C ASP A 38 0.46 -15.38 8.63
N ARG A 39 0.88 -16.54 8.12
CA ARG A 39 1.88 -16.63 7.04
C ARG A 39 1.37 -16.02 5.73
N ILE A 40 0.09 -16.17 5.41
CA ILE A 40 -0.51 -15.51 4.25
C ILE A 40 -0.53 -13.99 4.45
N MET A 41 -0.90 -13.53 5.63
CA MET A 41 -0.88 -12.10 5.96
C MET A 41 0.53 -11.52 5.93
N ASP A 42 1.50 -12.25 6.49
CA ASP A 42 2.91 -11.84 6.49
C ASP A 42 3.48 -11.69 5.06
N LYS A 43 2.98 -12.49 4.09
CA LYS A 43 3.41 -12.36 2.71
C LYS A 43 3.13 -10.99 2.10
N TYR A 44 2.12 -10.24 2.57
CA TYR A 44 1.83 -8.90 2.08
C TYR A 44 2.94 -7.88 2.38
N VAL A 45 3.76 -8.13 3.39
CA VAL A 45 4.91 -7.28 3.74
C VAL A 45 6.25 -7.87 3.29
N HIS A 46 6.21 -9.06 2.65
CA HIS A 46 7.36 -9.77 2.10
C HIS A 46 7.15 -10.10 0.60
N LEU A 47 6.70 -9.11 -0.16
CA LEU A 47 6.56 -9.23 -1.62
C LEU A 47 7.90 -8.99 -2.31
N ASP A 48 8.11 -9.69 -3.41
CA ASP A 48 9.25 -9.46 -4.28
C ASP A 48 8.97 -8.30 -5.24
N LEU A 49 10.01 -7.59 -5.64
CA LEU A 49 9.93 -6.61 -6.71
C LEU A 49 9.81 -7.33 -8.06
N TYR A 50 9.12 -6.70 -8.99
CA TYR A 50 9.18 -7.12 -10.39
C TYR A 50 10.62 -7.04 -10.91
N PRO A 51 11.02 -7.91 -11.85
CA PRO A 51 12.40 -8.00 -12.31
C PRO A 51 12.97 -6.69 -12.86
N ASP A 52 12.14 -5.88 -13.51
CA ASP A 52 12.47 -4.59 -14.13
C ASP A 52 12.41 -3.40 -13.18
N ALA A 53 11.84 -3.57 -11.98
CA ALA A 53 11.57 -2.45 -11.07
C ALA A 53 12.84 -1.69 -10.65
N ARG A 54 13.93 -2.40 -10.35
CA ARG A 54 15.18 -1.75 -9.91
C ARG A 54 15.81 -0.91 -11.02
N ASP A 55 15.84 -1.45 -12.23
CA ASP A 55 16.44 -0.77 -13.39
C ASP A 55 15.59 0.44 -13.79
N ALA A 56 14.26 0.30 -13.77
CA ALA A 56 13.34 1.41 -14.04
C ALA A 56 13.50 2.54 -13.02
N LEU A 57 13.58 2.24 -11.73
CA LEU A 57 13.79 3.23 -10.69
C LEU A 57 15.17 3.90 -10.80
N ALA A 58 16.20 3.13 -11.16
CA ALA A 58 17.54 3.69 -11.39
C ALA A 58 17.58 4.65 -12.59
N ALA A 59 16.83 4.35 -13.64
CA ALA A 59 16.72 5.21 -14.83
C ALA A 59 15.99 6.56 -14.52
N LEU A 60 15.18 6.59 -13.47
CA LEU A 60 14.47 7.79 -13.01
C LEU A 60 15.29 8.64 -12.01
N LYS A 61 16.58 8.36 -11.88
CA LYS A 61 17.49 9.13 -11.04
C LYS A 61 17.49 10.60 -11.48
N GLY A 62 17.13 11.49 -10.57
CA GLY A 62 16.97 12.93 -10.85
C GLY A 62 15.54 13.44 -10.72
N TYR A 63 14.58 12.51 -10.61
CA TYR A 63 13.19 12.81 -10.23
C TYR A 63 12.97 12.45 -8.74
N LYS A 64 11.98 13.10 -8.12
CA LYS A 64 11.49 12.67 -6.81
C LYS A 64 10.64 11.42 -7.00
N LEU A 65 11.01 10.34 -6.32
CA LEU A 65 10.33 9.05 -6.41
C LEU A 65 9.49 8.81 -5.15
N ALA A 66 8.22 8.53 -5.32
CA ALA A 66 7.34 8.26 -4.18
C ALA A 66 6.33 7.16 -4.47
N ILE A 67 5.90 6.48 -3.41
CA ILE A 67 4.73 5.61 -3.43
C ILE A 67 3.58 6.30 -2.71
N LEU A 68 2.41 6.36 -3.35
CA LEU A 68 1.12 6.66 -2.71
C LEU A 68 0.25 5.40 -2.75
N SER A 69 -0.02 4.83 -1.58
CA SER A 69 -0.68 3.52 -1.46
C SER A 69 -1.92 3.55 -0.58
N ASN A 70 -2.87 2.66 -0.89
CA ASN A 70 -3.99 2.30 -0.01
C ASN A 70 -3.56 1.39 1.16
N GLY A 71 -2.34 0.83 1.13
CA GLY A 71 -1.80 0.04 2.22
C GLY A 71 -1.68 0.85 3.51
N SER A 72 -1.86 0.18 4.66
CA SER A 72 -1.66 0.84 5.95
C SER A 72 -0.21 1.32 6.10
N THR A 73 -0.02 2.33 6.92
CA THR A 73 1.30 2.90 7.18
C THR A 73 2.28 1.83 7.66
N GLY A 74 1.84 0.94 8.54
CA GLY A 74 2.66 -0.16 9.06
C GLY A 74 3.07 -1.16 7.99
N MET A 75 2.11 -1.66 7.21
CA MET A 75 2.36 -2.61 6.12
C MET A 75 3.26 -2.00 5.05
N LEU A 76 3.01 -0.76 4.67
CA LEU A 76 3.75 -0.09 3.61
C LEU A 76 5.22 0.16 4.02
N ASN A 77 5.44 0.63 5.25
CA ASN A 77 6.79 0.83 5.77
C ASN A 77 7.57 -0.49 5.87
N ALA A 78 6.94 -1.56 6.34
CA ALA A 78 7.56 -2.88 6.38
C ALA A 78 7.93 -3.37 4.97
N LEU A 79 7.01 -3.29 4.01
CA LEU A 79 7.23 -3.71 2.63
C LEU A 79 8.38 -2.93 1.96
N VAL A 80 8.38 -1.60 2.09
CA VAL A 80 9.42 -0.74 1.50
C VAL A 80 10.79 -1.05 2.10
N LYS A 81 10.86 -1.30 3.41
CA LYS A 81 12.08 -1.72 4.09
C LYS A 81 12.55 -3.11 3.65
N ASN A 82 11.64 -4.09 3.60
CA ASN A 82 11.96 -5.47 3.23
C ASN A 82 12.46 -5.58 1.77
N THR A 83 11.96 -4.72 0.89
CA THR A 83 12.38 -4.67 -0.53
C THR A 83 13.62 -3.80 -0.77
N GLY A 84 14.04 -3.01 0.22
CA GLY A 84 15.13 -2.04 0.11
C GLY A 84 14.77 -0.79 -0.68
N LEU A 85 13.48 -0.56 -0.94
CA LEU A 85 12.99 0.66 -1.62
C LEU A 85 13.11 1.91 -0.75
N ASP A 86 13.24 1.76 0.56
CA ASP A 86 13.54 2.85 1.50
C ASP A 86 14.81 3.64 1.16
N LYS A 87 15.73 3.03 0.40
CA LYS A 87 16.98 3.65 -0.05
C LYS A 87 16.87 4.37 -1.39
N VAL A 88 15.74 4.23 -2.07
CA VAL A 88 15.52 4.72 -3.44
C VAL A 88 14.40 5.75 -3.49
N LEU A 89 13.39 5.59 -2.65
CA LEU A 89 12.22 6.46 -2.62
C LEU A 89 12.45 7.68 -1.73
N ASP A 90 12.06 8.85 -2.22
CA ASP A 90 12.05 10.10 -1.44
C ASP A 90 10.88 10.14 -0.46
N ALA A 91 9.77 9.45 -0.77
CA ALA A 91 8.64 9.34 0.14
C ALA A 91 7.86 8.04 0.00
N THR A 92 7.36 7.57 1.14
CA THR A 92 6.41 6.45 1.24
C THR A 92 5.15 6.99 1.92
N ILE A 93 4.04 7.04 1.16
CA ILE A 93 2.83 7.75 1.56
C ILE A 93 1.67 6.76 1.64
N SER A 94 1.15 6.56 2.84
CA SER A 94 -0.13 5.87 3.07
C SER A 94 -1.27 6.87 3.10
N ILE A 95 -2.45 6.44 2.62
CA ILE A 95 -3.68 7.25 2.70
C ILE A 95 -4.31 7.24 4.11
N ASP A 96 -3.71 6.58 5.08
CA ASP A 96 -4.28 6.41 6.43
C ASP A 96 -4.71 7.72 7.08
N SER A 97 -3.93 8.80 6.86
CA SER A 97 -4.25 10.12 7.42
C SER A 97 -5.54 10.75 6.87
N LYS A 98 -5.93 10.35 5.66
CA LYS A 98 -7.15 10.87 5.01
C LYS A 98 -8.40 10.05 5.32
N LYS A 99 -8.23 8.83 5.87
CA LYS A 99 -9.33 7.91 6.21
C LYS A 99 -10.29 7.66 5.05
N VAL A 100 -9.75 7.65 3.83
CA VAL A 100 -10.47 7.37 2.58
C VAL A 100 -9.50 6.75 1.59
N PHE A 101 -9.95 5.78 0.79
CA PHE A 101 -9.11 5.07 -0.16
C PHE A 101 -9.03 5.80 -1.52
N LYS A 102 -7.93 5.59 -2.24
CA LYS A 102 -7.88 5.91 -3.66
C LYS A 102 -9.02 5.19 -4.40
N PRO A 103 -9.69 5.82 -5.36
CA PRO A 103 -9.31 7.03 -6.08
C PRO A 103 -9.92 8.35 -5.54
N SER A 104 -10.26 8.45 -4.25
CA SER A 104 -10.75 9.73 -3.72
C SER A 104 -9.74 10.86 -3.96
N PRO A 105 -10.15 12.03 -4.51
CA PRO A 105 -9.26 13.15 -4.77
C PRO A 105 -8.45 13.60 -3.55
N GLN A 106 -9.03 13.50 -2.35
CA GLN A 106 -8.36 13.86 -1.10
C GLN A 106 -7.08 13.07 -0.84
N THR A 107 -6.94 11.85 -1.38
CA THR A 107 -5.74 11.05 -1.19
C THR A 107 -4.55 11.58 -1.97
N TYR A 108 -4.81 12.21 -3.12
CA TYR A 108 -3.75 12.73 -3.98
C TYR A 108 -3.15 14.05 -3.47
N THR A 109 -3.86 14.81 -2.62
CA THR A 109 -3.28 16.00 -1.97
C THR A 109 -2.09 15.64 -1.07
N LEU A 110 -2.00 14.38 -0.61
CA LEU A 110 -0.86 13.91 0.17
C LEU A 110 0.48 14.00 -0.59
N ILE A 111 0.46 13.93 -1.92
CA ILE A 111 1.67 14.08 -2.74
C ILE A 111 2.20 15.50 -2.62
N GLU A 112 1.31 16.49 -2.77
CA GLU A 112 1.65 17.91 -2.60
C GLU A 112 2.16 18.19 -1.18
N GLU A 113 1.43 17.70 -0.17
CA GLU A 113 1.75 17.89 1.25
C GLU A 113 3.10 17.29 1.64
N LYS A 114 3.48 16.15 1.04
CA LYS A 114 4.69 15.41 1.41
C LYS A 114 5.91 15.76 0.58
N LEU A 115 5.73 16.07 -0.70
CA LEU A 115 6.83 16.32 -1.63
C LEU A 115 7.00 17.80 -1.97
N GLY A 116 6.03 18.66 -1.64
CA GLY A 116 6.05 20.08 -1.98
C GLY A 116 6.03 20.35 -3.48
N VAL A 117 5.36 19.48 -4.25
CA VAL A 117 5.21 19.58 -5.70
C VAL A 117 3.78 19.97 -6.07
N LYS A 118 3.60 20.55 -7.26
CA LYS A 118 2.27 20.88 -7.79
C LYS A 118 1.69 19.69 -8.56
N PRO A 119 0.35 19.58 -8.71
CA PRO A 119 -0.28 18.47 -9.43
C PRO A 119 0.22 18.30 -10.88
N ASN A 120 0.52 19.38 -11.57
CA ASN A 120 1.03 19.35 -12.94
C ASN A 120 2.52 18.98 -13.06
N GLU A 121 3.20 18.77 -11.93
CA GLU A 121 4.59 18.29 -11.85
C GLU A 121 4.67 16.79 -11.52
N VAL A 122 3.52 16.11 -11.38
CA VAL A 122 3.41 14.69 -11.01
C VAL A 122 2.94 13.87 -12.20
N LEU A 123 3.62 12.74 -12.43
CA LEU A 123 3.25 11.73 -13.42
C LEU A 123 2.57 10.53 -12.75
#